data_b76c15eee07bb3388f5abece0e3d3c43
#
_entry.id   b76c15eee07bb3388f5abece0e3d3c43
#
_cell.length_a   1.000
_cell.length_b   1.000
_cell.length_c   1.000
_cell.angle_alpha   90.00
_cell.angle_beta   90.00
_cell.angle_gamma   90.00
#
_symmetry.space_group_name_H-M   'P 1'
#
loop_
_entity.id
_entity.type
_entity.pdbx_description
1 polymer ?
#
loop_
_entity_poly.entity_id
_entity_poly.type
_entity_poly.pdbx_seq_one_letter_code
_entity_poly.pdbx_strand_id
1 'polypeptide(L)'
;MKKLILFFFAFALLSTGVFAQGTKKATKAKAAPVKTATATKATAPKVTAPKVQGPDMTFESMTVDFGSIEQDADPFRFAKFTNNGTEPLLIKSANGSCGCTVPTWPQTPILPGESGEIKVRYDTHRVGPINKTVTVNTNIEGKSFVLSVKGDIKAKAADASVPAGTKNMLNKG
;
A
#
# COMPACT_ATOMS: atom_id res chain seq x y z
N MET A 1 46.98 24.17 10.93
CA MET A 1 46.55 25.24 11.85
C MET A 1 45.18 24.80 12.37
N LYS A 2 45.18 24.05 13.44
CA LYS A 2 44.81 24.41 14.80
C LYS A 2 43.46 25.17 14.88
N LYS A 3 42.39 24.50 15.33
CA LYS A 3 41.69 24.86 16.58
C LYS A 3 40.72 23.76 16.98
N LEU A 4 41.12 23.06 17.95
CA LEU A 4 40.52 22.24 18.98
C LEU A 4 39.57 23.15 19.82
N ILE A 5 38.29 22.77 19.96
CA ILE A 5 37.44 23.28 21.02
C ILE A 5 36.76 22.11 21.71
N LEU A 6 37.31 21.75 22.84
CA LEU A 6 36.70 20.92 23.89
C LEU A 6 35.61 21.77 24.58
N PHE A 7 34.41 21.21 24.71
CA PHE A 7 33.46 21.63 25.76
C PHE A 7 32.99 20.43 26.55
N PHE A 8 33.63 20.28 27.73
CA PHE A 8 33.10 19.50 28.84
C PHE A 8 31.95 20.29 29.47
N PHE A 9 30.80 19.68 29.62
CA PHE A 9 29.84 20.05 30.65
C PHE A 9 29.32 18.78 31.32
N ALA A 10 29.93 18.48 32.46
CA ALA A 10 29.37 17.59 33.46
C ALA A 10 28.27 18.35 34.22
N PHE A 11 27.10 17.77 34.31
CA PHE A 11 26.10 18.16 35.28
C PHE A 11 25.47 16.91 35.88
N ALA A 12 25.97 16.57 37.06
CA ALA A 12 25.36 15.61 37.96
C ALA A 12 24.39 16.37 38.84
N LEU A 13 23.18 15.87 39.01
CA LEU A 13 22.40 16.08 40.23
C LEU A 13 21.35 14.99 40.42
N LEU A 14 21.52 14.26 41.50
CA LEU A 14 20.60 13.34 42.15
C LEU A 14 19.23 14.00 42.40
N SER A 15 18.16 13.25 42.20
CA SER A 15 16.93 13.48 42.97
C SER A 15 16.21 12.13 43.14
N THR A 16 16.33 11.63 44.36
CA THR A 16 15.56 10.54 44.97
C THR A 16 14.12 11.00 45.19
N GLY A 17 13.14 10.28 44.65
CA GLY A 17 11.71 10.46 44.90
C GLY A 17 11.05 9.12 45.17
N VAL A 18 11.10 8.67 46.42
CA VAL A 18 10.26 7.59 46.97
C VAL A 18 8.83 8.13 47.08
N PHE A 19 7.86 7.50 46.46
CA PHE A 19 6.47 7.62 46.88
C PHE A 19 5.76 6.26 46.89
N ALA A 20 5.15 6.05 48.03
CA ALA A 20 4.58 4.88 48.64
C ALA A 20 3.34 4.31 47.92
N GLN A 21 3.20 3.03 48.09
CA GLN A 21 2.06 2.14 48.12
C GLN A 21 0.66 2.77 48.27
N GLY A 22 -0.24 2.39 47.40
CA GLY A 22 -1.68 2.53 47.57
C GLY A 22 -2.35 1.19 47.21
N THR A 23 -2.65 0.41 48.22
CA THR A 23 -3.39 -0.87 48.18
C THR A 23 -4.88 -0.65 48.00
N LYS A 24 -5.53 -1.69 47.36
CA LYS A 24 -6.94 -2.14 47.47
C LYS A 24 -7.97 -1.45 46.58
N LYS A 25 -8.54 -2.18 45.62
CA LYS A 25 -9.85 -2.83 45.85
C LYS A 25 -10.21 -3.80 44.71
N ALA A 26 -10.29 -5.07 45.05
CA ALA A 26 -10.91 -6.08 44.22
C ALA A 26 -12.41 -5.79 44.08
N THR A 27 -12.90 -5.67 42.85
CA THR A 27 -14.35 -5.80 42.61
C THR A 27 -14.56 -6.95 41.62
N LYS A 28 -15.06 -8.02 42.19
CA LYS A 28 -15.57 -9.22 41.55
C LYS A 28 -16.83 -8.87 40.75
N ALA A 29 -16.76 -8.91 39.43
CA ALA A 29 -17.93 -8.86 38.57
C ALA A 29 -17.91 -10.07 37.61
N LYS A 30 -18.64 -11.04 37.98
CA LYS A 30 -19.60 -11.94 37.35
C LYS A 30 -19.38 -12.19 35.85
N ALA A 31 -18.90 -13.39 35.54
CA ALA A 31 -18.88 -14.00 34.23
C ALA A 31 -20.31 -14.11 33.66
N ALA A 32 -20.47 -13.62 32.42
CA ALA A 32 -21.58 -14.01 31.56
C ALA A 32 -20.99 -14.77 30.36
N PRO A 33 -21.57 -15.90 29.94
CA PRO A 33 -21.01 -16.72 28.87
C PRO A 33 -21.36 -16.10 27.53
N VAL A 34 -20.32 -15.63 26.80
CA VAL A 34 -20.45 -15.30 25.39
C VAL A 34 -20.53 -16.58 24.59
N LYS A 35 -21.64 -16.73 23.91
CA LYS A 35 -21.96 -17.83 23.01
C LYS A 35 -20.87 -17.97 21.93
N THR A 36 -20.33 -19.17 21.82
CA THR A 36 -19.52 -19.71 20.76
C THR A 36 -20.13 -19.37 19.39
N ALA A 37 -19.52 -18.41 18.66
CA ALA A 37 -19.79 -18.25 17.24
C ALA A 37 -18.88 -19.23 16.52
N THR A 38 -19.50 -20.22 15.90
CA THR A 38 -18.91 -21.24 15.04
C THR A 38 -18.11 -20.57 13.92
N ALA A 39 -16.78 -20.65 14.01
CA ALA A 39 -15.89 -20.28 12.92
C ALA A 39 -16.10 -21.29 11.77
N THR A 40 -16.77 -20.85 10.73
CA THR A 40 -16.87 -21.58 9.47
C THR A 40 -15.48 -21.63 8.86
N LYS A 41 -14.87 -22.79 8.96
CA LYS A 41 -13.59 -23.17 8.36
C LYS A 41 -13.75 -23.10 6.83
N ALA A 42 -13.41 -21.96 6.23
CA ALA A 42 -13.23 -21.87 4.80
C ALA A 42 -11.96 -22.66 4.45
N THR A 43 -12.15 -23.88 3.99
CA THR A 43 -11.10 -24.72 3.41
C THR A 43 -10.74 -24.14 2.06
N ALA A 44 -9.68 -23.32 2.00
CA ALA A 44 -9.06 -22.93 0.75
C ALA A 44 -8.42 -24.18 0.11
N PRO A 45 -8.56 -24.40 -1.22
CA PRO A 45 -7.91 -25.52 -1.88
C PRO A 45 -6.39 -25.33 -1.80
N LYS A 46 -5.73 -26.25 -1.10
CA LYS A 46 -4.28 -26.34 -1.01
C LYS A 46 -3.74 -26.76 -2.37
N VAL A 47 -3.46 -25.80 -3.23
CA VAL A 47 -2.65 -26.03 -4.43
C VAL A 47 -1.21 -26.19 -3.94
N THR A 48 -0.75 -27.43 -3.86
CA THR A 48 0.64 -27.79 -3.54
C THR A 48 1.48 -27.54 -4.80
N ALA A 49 1.84 -26.29 -5.06
CA ALA A 49 2.92 -25.99 -6.01
C ALA A 49 4.26 -26.47 -5.42
N PRO A 50 5.21 -26.95 -6.24
CA PRO A 50 6.52 -27.35 -5.77
C PRO A 50 7.19 -26.13 -5.08
N LYS A 51 7.58 -26.31 -3.80
CA LYS A 51 8.27 -25.26 -3.05
C LYS A 51 9.65 -25.03 -3.66
N VAL A 52 9.84 -23.84 -4.18
CA VAL A 52 11.14 -23.36 -4.63
C VAL A 52 12.02 -23.11 -3.39
N GLN A 53 13.25 -23.61 -3.39
CA GLN A 53 14.20 -23.32 -2.31
C GLN A 53 14.60 -21.85 -2.37
N GLY A 54 14.57 -21.16 -1.21
CA GLY A 54 14.79 -19.73 -1.09
C GLY A 54 13.48 -18.93 -1.12
N PRO A 55 13.55 -17.58 -1.10
CA PRO A 55 12.38 -16.72 -1.27
C PRO A 55 11.86 -16.82 -2.71
N ASP A 56 10.54 -16.87 -2.90
CA ASP A 56 9.92 -16.85 -4.22
C ASP A 56 8.67 -15.98 -4.21
N MET A 57 8.40 -15.32 -5.33
CA MET A 57 7.28 -14.41 -5.47
C MET A 57 6.46 -14.76 -6.71
N THR A 58 5.20 -15.08 -6.50
CA THR A 58 4.24 -15.34 -7.57
C THR A 58 3.10 -14.35 -7.48
N PHE A 59 2.88 -13.60 -8.55
CA PHE A 59 1.74 -12.69 -8.66
C PHE A 59 0.50 -13.44 -9.15
N GLU A 60 -0.68 -13.06 -8.64
CA GLU A 60 -1.96 -13.53 -9.22
C GLU A 60 -2.14 -13.02 -10.65
N SER A 61 -1.68 -11.79 -10.90
CA SER A 61 -1.65 -11.17 -12.24
C SER A 61 -0.45 -10.24 -12.35
N MET A 62 0.26 -10.32 -13.47
CA MET A 62 1.33 -9.38 -13.82
C MET A 62 0.79 -8.08 -14.43
N THR A 63 -0.54 -7.94 -14.53
CA THR A 63 -1.20 -6.76 -15.04
C THR A 63 -2.05 -6.12 -13.94
N VAL A 64 -1.78 -4.85 -13.68
CA VAL A 64 -2.60 -3.97 -12.84
C VAL A 64 -3.55 -3.23 -13.77
N ASP A 65 -4.79 -3.69 -13.84
CA ASP A 65 -5.77 -3.16 -14.77
C ASP A 65 -6.67 -2.13 -14.08
N PHE A 66 -6.69 -0.92 -14.61
CA PHE A 66 -7.61 0.14 -14.23
C PHE A 66 -8.93 0.05 -14.98
N GLY A 67 -8.98 -0.71 -16.09
CA GLY A 67 -10.13 -0.75 -16.96
C GLY A 67 -10.37 0.59 -17.65
N SER A 68 -11.63 0.84 -18.03
CA SER A 68 -12.06 2.14 -18.54
C SER A 68 -12.71 2.92 -17.40
N ILE A 69 -12.07 3.99 -16.95
CA ILE A 69 -12.49 4.83 -15.82
C ILE A 69 -12.67 6.28 -16.30
N GLU A 70 -13.40 7.06 -15.52
CA GLU A 70 -13.52 8.50 -15.75
C GLU A 70 -12.35 9.27 -15.14
N GLN A 71 -12.10 10.46 -15.63
CA GLN A 71 -11.16 11.39 -15.04
C GLN A 71 -11.53 11.64 -13.57
N ASP A 72 -10.51 11.71 -12.71
CA ASP A 72 -10.64 11.88 -11.25
C ASP A 72 -11.28 10.67 -10.52
N ALA A 73 -11.44 9.53 -11.17
CA ALA A 73 -11.87 8.29 -10.52
C ALA A 73 -10.82 7.77 -9.53
N ASP A 74 -11.18 6.73 -8.77
CA ASP A 74 -10.30 6.09 -7.78
C ASP A 74 -8.92 5.75 -8.38
N PRO A 75 -7.85 6.37 -7.85
CA PRO A 75 -6.49 6.24 -8.40
C PRO A 75 -5.77 4.97 -7.97
N PHE A 76 -6.39 4.08 -7.20
CA PHE A 76 -5.71 2.93 -6.61
C PHE A 76 -6.12 1.61 -7.25
N ARG A 77 -5.12 0.73 -7.46
CA ARG A 77 -5.29 -0.69 -7.78
C ARG A 77 -4.24 -1.51 -7.04
N PHE A 78 -4.47 -2.81 -6.94
CA PHE A 78 -3.65 -3.70 -6.14
C PHE A 78 -3.13 -4.85 -7.01
N ALA A 79 -1.85 -5.16 -6.87
CA ALA A 79 -1.22 -6.36 -7.38
C ALA A 79 -0.98 -7.32 -6.22
N LYS A 80 -1.73 -8.40 -6.17
CA LYS A 80 -1.58 -9.43 -5.13
C LYS A 80 -0.51 -10.43 -5.52
N PHE A 81 0.23 -10.88 -4.52
CA PHE A 81 1.28 -11.88 -4.69
C PHE A 81 1.34 -12.81 -3.48
N THR A 82 1.98 -13.94 -3.63
CA THR A 82 2.23 -14.92 -2.57
C THR A 82 3.69 -15.32 -2.57
N ASN A 83 4.26 -15.49 -1.38
CA ASN A 83 5.58 -16.08 -1.21
C ASN A 83 5.44 -17.61 -1.25
N ASN A 84 5.76 -18.22 -2.39
CA ASN A 84 5.73 -19.67 -2.59
C ASN A 84 7.07 -20.34 -2.25
N GLY A 85 8.07 -19.57 -1.81
CA GLY A 85 9.36 -20.04 -1.40
C GLY A 85 9.38 -20.73 -0.03
N THR A 86 10.59 -21.07 0.43
CA THR A 86 10.86 -21.64 1.75
C THR A 86 11.46 -20.64 2.72
N GLU A 87 11.80 -19.45 2.25
CA GLU A 87 12.41 -18.37 3.03
C GLU A 87 11.59 -17.09 2.98
N PRO A 88 11.76 -16.18 3.96
CA PRO A 88 11.09 -14.89 3.96
C PRO A 88 11.40 -14.04 2.71
N LEU A 89 10.37 -13.52 2.08
CA LEU A 89 10.45 -12.63 0.93
C LEU A 89 10.45 -11.18 1.41
N LEU A 90 11.42 -10.39 0.94
CA LEU A 90 11.50 -8.96 1.21
C LEU A 90 11.46 -8.17 -0.11
N ILE A 91 10.56 -7.21 -0.21
CA ILE A 91 10.55 -6.25 -1.31
C ILE A 91 11.50 -5.11 -0.96
N LYS A 92 12.60 -5.00 -1.71
CA LYS A 92 13.63 -3.96 -1.52
C LYS A 92 13.20 -2.62 -2.10
N SER A 93 12.56 -2.65 -3.27
CA SER A 93 12.05 -1.45 -3.93
C SER A 93 10.96 -1.77 -4.92
N ALA A 94 10.09 -0.79 -5.19
CA ALA A 94 9.17 -0.81 -6.31
C ALA A 94 9.15 0.58 -6.95
N ASN A 95 9.32 0.65 -8.27
CA ASN A 95 9.44 1.90 -8.99
C ASN A 95 8.53 1.93 -10.20
N GLY A 96 7.72 2.98 -10.33
CA GLY A 96 6.94 3.25 -11.52
C GLY A 96 7.81 3.80 -12.65
N SER A 97 7.44 3.52 -13.91
CA SER A 97 8.12 4.04 -15.11
C SER A 97 7.95 5.55 -15.30
N CYS A 98 7.11 6.21 -14.53
CA CYS A 98 6.94 7.67 -14.48
C CYS A 98 6.51 8.11 -13.09
N GLY A 99 6.62 9.41 -12.79
CA GLY A 99 6.10 10.01 -11.55
C GLY A 99 4.56 9.95 -11.42
N CYS A 100 3.86 9.60 -12.50
CA CYS A 100 2.41 9.40 -12.53
C CYS A 100 1.96 8.04 -11.97
N THR A 101 2.90 7.11 -11.73
CA THR A 101 2.65 5.76 -11.23
C THR A 101 3.50 5.53 -9.98
N VAL A 102 2.85 5.51 -8.83
CA VAL A 102 3.53 5.43 -7.53
C VAL A 102 3.12 4.14 -6.82
N PRO A 103 3.99 3.13 -6.76
CA PRO A 103 3.74 1.92 -5.99
C PRO A 103 4.01 2.13 -4.50
N THR A 104 3.27 1.41 -3.67
CA THR A 104 3.49 1.26 -2.22
C THR A 104 3.41 -0.22 -1.89
N TRP A 105 4.32 -0.72 -1.05
CA TRP A 105 4.46 -2.14 -0.76
C TRP A 105 4.74 -2.40 0.72
N PRO A 106 4.52 -3.65 1.23
CA PRO A 106 4.87 -4.03 2.58
C PRO A 106 6.38 -3.89 2.83
N GLN A 107 6.75 -3.26 3.94
CA GLN A 107 8.15 -3.09 4.37
C GLN A 107 8.63 -4.23 5.25
N THR A 108 7.71 -5.07 5.72
CA THR A 108 8.00 -6.25 6.54
C THR A 108 8.25 -7.47 5.65
N PRO A 109 9.10 -8.41 6.06
CA PRO A 109 9.26 -9.67 5.36
C PRO A 109 7.93 -10.46 5.32
N ILE A 110 7.63 -11.05 4.17
CA ILE A 110 6.48 -11.91 3.92
C ILE A 110 6.94 -13.36 4.11
N LEU A 111 6.34 -14.07 5.06
CA LEU A 111 6.74 -15.43 5.39
C LEU A 111 6.34 -16.44 4.31
N PRO A 112 6.96 -17.62 4.26
CA PRO A 112 6.58 -18.70 3.36
C PRO A 112 5.09 -19.06 3.44
N GLY A 113 4.41 -19.00 2.29
CA GLY A 113 2.97 -19.25 2.19
C GLY A 113 2.09 -18.04 2.49
N GLU A 114 2.64 -16.92 2.92
CA GLU A 114 1.89 -15.67 3.12
C GLU A 114 1.71 -14.92 1.81
N SER A 115 0.61 -14.18 1.74
CA SER A 115 0.29 -13.29 0.62
C SER A 115 0.46 -11.84 1.05
N GLY A 116 0.83 -11.01 0.07
CA GLY A 116 0.90 -9.57 0.21
C GLY A 116 0.31 -8.86 -1.00
N GLU A 117 0.28 -7.55 -0.94
CA GLU A 117 -0.19 -6.73 -2.06
C GLU A 117 0.70 -5.51 -2.28
N ILE A 118 0.87 -5.15 -3.54
CA ILE A 118 1.48 -3.89 -3.94
C ILE A 118 0.34 -2.97 -4.38
N LYS A 119 0.18 -1.87 -3.66
CA LYS A 119 -0.80 -0.82 -3.99
C LYS A 119 -0.17 0.11 -5.03
N VAL A 120 -0.80 0.23 -6.17
CA VAL A 120 -0.36 1.11 -7.27
C VAL A 120 -1.31 2.29 -7.36
N ARG A 121 -0.77 3.50 -7.17
CA ARG A 121 -1.48 4.75 -7.41
C ARG A 121 -1.14 5.26 -8.79
N TYR A 122 -2.15 5.59 -9.60
CA TYR A 122 -1.99 6.28 -10.87
C TYR A 122 -2.63 7.68 -10.82
N ASP A 123 -2.06 8.63 -11.55
CA ASP A 123 -2.59 9.99 -11.67
C ASP A 123 -3.79 10.02 -12.63
N THR A 124 -5.00 9.88 -12.09
CA THR A 124 -6.26 9.80 -12.85
C THR A 124 -6.75 11.14 -13.40
N HIS A 125 -6.06 12.25 -13.10
CA HIS A 125 -6.32 13.54 -13.77
C HIS A 125 -5.93 13.53 -15.25
N ARG A 126 -5.09 12.57 -15.66
CA ARG A 126 -4.55 12.44 -17.01
C ARG A 126 -5.49 11.63 -17.88
N VAL A 127 -6.23 12.29 -18.74
CA VAL A 127 -7.11 11.64 -19.75
C VAL A 127 -6.26 10.91 -20.80
N GLY A 128 -6.72 9.73 -21.18
CA GLY A 128 -6.11 8.90 -22.23
C GLY A 128 -5.65 7.52 -21.74
N PRO A 129 -4.98 6.76 -22.59
CA PRO A 129 -4.60 5.38 -22.30
C PRO A 129 -3.48 5.31 -21.26
N ILE A 130 -3.63 4.40 -20.30
CA ILE A 130 -2.61 4.03 -19.33
C ILE A 130 -1.79 2.87 -19.92
N ASN A 131 -0.50 3.11 -20.11
CA ASN A 131 0.47 2.09 -20.50
C ASN A 131 1.78 2.38 -19.77
N LYS A 132 1.88 1.85 -18.56
CA LYS A 132 3.02 2.06 -17.65
C LYS A 132 3.47 0.74 -17.07
N THR A 133 4.62 0.77 -16.41
CA THR A 133 5.16 -0.39 -15.72
C THR A 133 5.58 -0.03 -14.30
N VAL A 134 5.57 -1.04 -13.44
CA VAL A 134 6.16 -0.99 -12.10
C VAL A 134 7.18 -2.09 -12.00
N THR A 135 8.43 -1.71 -11.73
CA THR A 135 9.53 -2.66 -11.50
C THR A 135 9.68 -2.91 -10.01
N VAL A 136 9.58 -4.17 -9.61
CA VAL A 136 9.67 -4.64 -8.22
C VAL A 136 10.95 -5.42 -8.04
N ASN A 137 11.80 -4.98 -7.11
CA ASN A 137 13.04 -5.66 -6.73
C ASN A 137 12.89 -6.28 -5.34
N THR A 138 13.32 -7.52 -5.20
CA THR A 138 13.19 -8.30 -3.98
C THR A 138 14.54 -8.80 -3.50
N ASN A 139 14.55 -9.60 -2.44
CA ASN A 139 15.74 -10.35 -2.00
C ASN A 139 15.99 -11.63 -2.82
N ILE A 140 15.18 -11.92 -3.84
CA ILE A 140 15.46 -13.03 -4.77
C ILE A 140 16.61 -12.60 -5.68
N GLU A 141 17.69 -13.37 -5.68
CA GLU A 141 18.87 -13.04 -6.47
C GLU A 141 18.59 -13.13 -7.97
N GLY A 142 19.06 -12.12 -8.70
CA GLY A 142 18.95 -12.07 -10.18
C GLY A 142 17.54 -11.92 -10.72
N LYS A 143 16.50 -11.74 -9.88
CA LYS A 143 15.11 -11.57 -10.31
C LYS A 143 14.58 -10.18 -9.97
N SER A 144 14.01 -9.52 -10.97
CA SER A 144 13.11 -8.39 -10.81
C SER A 144 11.79 -8.69 -11.51
N PHE A 145 10.70 -8.19 -10.96
CA PHE A 145 9.37 -8.40 -11.53
C PHE A 145 8.91 -7.09 -12.16
N VAL A 146 8.31 -7.18 -13.35
CA VAL A 146 7.78 -6.01 -14.06
C VAL A 146 6.28 -6.18 -14.19
N LEU A 147 5.52 -5.38 -13.46
CA LEU A 147 4.07 -5.32 -13.56
C LEU A 147 3.67 -4.34 -14.65
N SER A 148 2.74 -4.73 -15.52
CA SER A 148 2.13 -3.86 -16.52
C SER A 148 0.95 -3.13 -15.91
N VAL A 149 0.92 -1.80 -16.01
CA VAL A 149 -0.21 -0.96 -15.57
C VAL A 149 -0.96 -0.51 -16.81
N LYS A 150 -2.21 -0.92 -16.95
CA LYS A 150 -3.05 -0.68 -18.13
C LYS A 150 -4.39 -0.09 -17.76
N GLY A 151 -5.03 0.60 -18.71
CA GLY A 151 -6.36 1.17 -18.58
C GLY A 151 -6.59 2.29 -19.58
N ASP A 152 -7.75 2.91 -19.49
CA ASP A 152 -8.11 4.08 -20.29
C ASP A 152 -8.90 5.07 -19.43
N ILE A 153 -8.46 6.32 -19.39
CA ILE A 153 -9.13 7.39 -18.63
C ILE A 153 -9.89 8.28 -19.60
N LYS A 154 -11.20 8.24 -19.51
CA LYS A 154 -12.09 9.08 -20.28
C LYS A 154 -12.25 10.45 -19.63
N ALA A 155 -12.31 11.50 -20.43
CA ALA A 155 -12.65 12.81 -19.92
C ALA A 155 -14.02 12.74 -19.23
N LYS A 156 -14.12 13.33 -18.04
CA LYS A 156 -15.39 13.53 -17.37
C LYS A 156 -16.27 14.38 -18.28
N ALA A 157 -17.51 13.92 -18.57
CA ALA A 157 -18.47 14.72 -19.30
C ALA A 157 -18.61 16.07 -18.59
N ALA A 158 -18.35 17.17 -19.31
CA ALA A 158 -18.62 18.48 -18.77
C ALA A 158 -20.11 18.52 -18.44
N ASP A 159 -20.44 18.93 -17.20
CA ASP A 159 -21.83 19.17 -16.81
C ASP A 159 -22.48 20.04 -17.89
N ALA A 160 -23.46 19.48 -18.58
CA ALA A 160 -24.19 20.14 -19.65
C ALA A 160 -25.14 21.25 -19.12
N SER A 161 -24.74 21.96 -18.08
CA SER A 161 -25.48 23.04 -17.44
C SER A 161 -24.86 24.43 -17.64
N VAL A 162 -24.24 24.67 -18.82
CA VAL A 162 -24.10 26.04 -19.29
C VAL A 162 -25.24 26.28 -20.24
N PRO A 163 -26.29 27.00 -19.88
CA PRO A 163 -27.30 27.42 -20.84
C PRO A 163 -26.58 28.24 -21.92
N ALA A 164 -26.74 27.81 -23.17
CA ALA A 164 -26.23 28.53 -24.33
C ALA A 164 -26.67 29.98 -24.22
N GLY A 165 -25.65 30.85 -24.01
CA GLY A 165 -25.88 32.27 -23.82
C GLY A 165 -26.81 32.80 -24.91
N THR A 166 -27.89 33.43 -24.49
CA THR A 166 -28.83 34.18 -25.28
C THR A 166 -28.05 35.07 -26.24
N LYS A 167 -28.14 34.78 -27.53
CA LYS A 167 -27.69 35.71 -28.57
C LYS A 167 -28.46 37.00 -28.38
N ASN A 168 -27.81 38.00 -27.84
CA ASN A 168 -28.34 39.37 -27.85
C ASN A 168 -28.45 39.78 -29.31
N MET A 169 -29.68 39.65 -29.81
CA MET A 169 -30.11 40.38 -30.98
C MET A 169 -30.32 41.85 -30.59
N LEU A 170 -29.26 42.60 -30.65
CA LEU A 170 -29.34 44.05 -30.72
C LEU A 170 -28.62 44.48 -32.00
N ASN A 171 -29.29 44.24 -33.11
CA ASN A 171 -29.08 45.03 -34.31
C ASN A 171 -30.38 45.75 -34.62
N LYS A 172 -30.43 47.02 -34.38
CA LYS A 172 -31.25 47.93 -35.16
C LYS A 172 -30.87 49.38 -34.89
N GLY A 173 -30.45 50.01 -35.95
CA GLY A 173 -30.45 51.49 -36.04
C GLY A 173 -29.42 51.99 -36.99
#